data_44fbadeef2b566288fea6f90a749db1e
#
_entry.id   44fbadeef2b566288fea6f90a749db1e
#
_cell.length_a   1.000
_cell.length_b   1.000
_cell.length_c   1.000
_cell.angle_alpha   90.00
_cell.angle_beta   90.00
_cell.angle_gamma   90.00
#
_symmetry.space_group_name_H-M   'P 1'
#
loop_
_entity.id
_entity.type
_entity.pdbx_description
1 polymer ?
#
loop_
_entity_poly.entity_id
_entity_poly.type
_entity_poly.pdbx_seq_one_letter_code
_entity_poly.pdbx_strand_id
1 'polypeptide(L)'
;TAAGLVGGLAGMSLVKAFPALKGNFLIDEINSFIWESMGESYDNWQLITDYHFGGYTKWNQELIDFINEFYQKFRLKIDPIYTGKLFYGVWNEIKKGNFKDNSTIVVIHTGGLQGILGFNQRFGNLLNHNVET
;
A
#
# COMPACT_ATOMS: atom_id res chain seq x y z
N THR A 1 -5.22 -1.27 -9.39
CA THR A 1 -4.80 -2.55 -8.76
C THR A 1 -5.89 -3.10 -7.86
N ALA A 2 -6.38 -2.35 -6.86
CA ALA A 2 -7.39 -2.85 -5.91
C ALA A 2 -8.65 -3.39 -6.60
N ALA A 3 -9.25 -2.63 -7.51
CA ALA A 3 -10.43 -3.06 -8.26
C ALA A 3 -10.20 -4.37 -9.04
N GLY A 4 -9.03 -4.49 -9.69
CA GLY A 4 -8.68 -5.73 -10.41
C GLY A 4 -8.52 -6.94 -9.50
N LEU A 5 -7.95 -6.77 -8.31
CA LEU A 5 -7.86 -7.84 -7.30
C LEU A 5 -9.24 -8.25 -6.78
N VAL A 6 -10.09 -7.27 -6.45
CA VAL A 6 -11.45 -7.52 -5.96
C VAL A 6 -12.25 -8.33 -6.98
N GLY A 7 -12.28 -7.86 -8.23
CA GLY A 7 -13.00 -8.56 -9.30
C GLY A 7 -12.41 -9.92 -9.64
N GLY A 8 -11.07 -10.01 -9.71
CA GLY A 8 -10.39 -11.27 -10.02
C GLY A 8 -10.58 -12.36 -8.96
N LEU A 9 -10.71 -11.97 -7.70
CA LEU A 9 -10.99 -12.91 -6.60
C LEU A 9 -12.47 -13.26 -6.45
N ALA A 10 -13.37 -12.50 -7.08
CA ALA A 10 -14.81 -12.80 -7.14
C ALA A 10 -15.44 -13.23 -5.80
N GLY A 11 -15.10 -12.54 -4.71
CA GLY A 11 -15.60 -12.82 -3.37
C GLY A 11 -14.88 -13.95 -2.61
N MET A 12 -13.90 -14.64 -3.20
CA MET A 12 -13.19 -15.75 -2.56
C MET A 12 -12.26 -15.34 -1.41
N SER A 13 -11.79 -14.11 -1.41
CA SER A 13 -10.90 -13.58 -0.38
C SER A 13 -11.17 -12.10 -0.11
N LEU A 14 -10.91 -11.67 1.13
CA LEU A 14 -11.01 -10.27 1.50
C LEU A 14 -9.80 -9.50 0.97
N VAL A 15 -10.06 -8.38 0.29
CA VAL A 15 -9.04 -7.44 -0.16
C VAL A 15 -9.04 -6.22 0.76
N LYS A 16 -7.88 -5.90 1.35
CA LYS A 16 -7.67 -4.64 2.07
C LYS A 16 -6.81 -3.71 1.22
N ALA A 17 -7.37 -2.59 0.82
CA ALA A 17 -6.68 -1.57 0.02
C ALA A 17 -6.17 -0.44 0.93
N PHE A 18 -4.90 -0.06 0.76
CA PHE A 18 -4.22 0.99 1.53
C PHE A 18 -3.91 2.15 0.58
N PRO A 19 -4.72 3.21 0.55
CA PRO A 19 -4.53 4.29 -0.39
C PRO A 19 -3.35 5.18 0.02
N ALA A 20 -2.59 5.63 -0.99
CA ALA A 20 -1.61 6.70 -0.83
C ALA A 20 -2.25 8.09 -0.87
N LEU A 21 -3.47 8.18 -1.36
CA LEU A 21 -4.27 9.40 -1.48
C LEU A 21 -5.13 9.61 -0.24
N LYS A 22 -5.41 10.88 0.05
CA LYS A 22 -6.36 11.30 1.09
C LYS A 22 -7.67 11.70 0.42
N GLY A 23 -8.80 11.13 0.89
CA GLY A 23 -10.14 11.51 0.42
C GLY A 23 -11.12 10.36 0.42
N ASN A 24 -12.41 10.69 0.47
CA ASN A 24 -13.51 9.71 0.51
C ASN A 24 -13.94 9.25 -0.90
N PHE A 25 -13.50 9.92 -1.95
CA PHE A 25 -13.86 9.62 -3.34
C PHE A 25 -13.36 8.26 -3.83
N LEU A 26 -12.34 7.70 -3.17
CA LEU A 26 -11.70 6.46 -3.59
C LEU A 26 -12.63 5.24 -3.54
N ILE A 27 -13.61 5.24 -2.62
CA ILE A 27 -14.59 4.15 -2.51
C ILE A 27 -15.45 4.09 -3.78
N ASP A 28 -15.98 5.25 -4.19
CA ASP A 28 -16.83 5.34 -5.38
C ASP A 28 -16.02 5.05 -6.65
N GLU A 29 -14.80 5.52 -6.73
CA GLU A 29 -13.90 5.27 -7.85
C GLU A 29 -13.56 3.78 -8.00
N ILE A 30 -13.22 3.11 -6.91
CA ILE A 30 -12.94 1.66 -6.92
C ILE A 30 -14.19 0.87 -7.32
N ASN A 31 -15.36 1.21 -6.76
CA ASN A 31 -16.62 0.56 -7.13
C ASN A 31 -16.96 0.77 -8.62
N SER A 32 -16.74 1.98 -9.15
CA SER A 32 -16.94 2.25 -10.57
C SER A 32 -16.03 1.39 -11.45
N PHE A 33 -14.75 1.29 -11.12
CA PHE A 33 -13.81 0.43 -11.85
C PHE A 33 -14.18 -1.05 -11.79
N ILE A 34 -14.66 -1.53 -10.63
CA ILE A 34 -15.14 -2.93 -10.50
C ILE A 34 -16.34 -3.14 -11.41
N TRP A 35 -17.32 -2.25 -11.36
CA TRP A 35 -18.53 -2.34 -12.17
C TRP A 35 -18.22 -2.27 -13.67
N GLU A 36 -17.40 -1.33 -14.10
CA GLU A 36 -17.01 -1.17 -15.51
C GLU A 36 -16.26 -2.38 -16.05
N SER A 37 -15.44 -3.03 -15.20
CA SER A 37 -14.60 -4.16 -15.62
C SER A 37 -15.32 -5.49 -15.57
N MET A 38 -16.18 -5.70 -14.58
CA MET A 38 -16.77 -7.01 -14.26
C MET A 38 -18.27 -7.08 -14.54
N GLY A 39 -18.97 -5.93 -14.67
CA GLY A 39 -20.42 -5.89 -14.79
C GLY A 39 -21.17 -6.30 -13.51
N GLU A 40 -20.46 -6.39 -12.40
CA GLU A 40 -20.96 -6.80 -11.08
C GLU A 40 -20.36 -5.92 -10.00
N SER A 41 -20.99 -5.89 -8.83
CA SER A 41 -20.43 -5.27 -7.63
C SER A 41 -19.97 -6.34 -6.65
N TYR A 42 -18.93 -6.01 -5.87
CA TYR A 42 -18.35 -6.91 -4.87
C TYR A 42 -18.20 -6.17 -3.54
N ASP A 43 -18.42 -6.88 -2.44
CA ASP A 43 -18.31 -6.38 -1.07
C ASP A 43 -17.14 -7.01 -0.28
N ASN A 44 -16.33 -7.84 -0.94
CA ASN A 44 -15.18 -8.53 -0.36
C ASN A 44 -13.93 -7.63 -0.26
N TRP A 45 -14.11 -6.34 0.00
CA TRP A 45 -13.00 -5.43 0.12
C TRP A 45 -13.25 -4.31 1.13
N GLN A 46 -12.16 -3.74 1.64
CA GLN A 46 -12.15 -2.65 2.58
C GLN A 46 -11.08 -1.63 2.19
N LEU A 47 -11.36 -0.34 2.38
CA LEU A 47 -10.38 0.74 2.25
C LEU A 47 -9.87 1.11 3.63
N ILE A 48 -8.56 0.96 3.86
CA ILE A 48 -7.88 1.28 5.11
C ILE A 48 -7.19 2.63 4.96
N THR A 49 -7.79 3.69 5.48
CA THR A 49 -7.40 5.08 5.19
C THR A 49 -6.44 5.71 6.20
N ASP A 50 -6.02 4.99 7.25
CA ASP A 50 -5.25 5.57 8.36
C ASP A 50 -3.75 5.74 8.06
N TYR A 51 -3.26 5.23 6.92
CA TYR A 51 -1.83 5.10 6.64
C TYR A 51 -1.35 5.88 5.41
N HIS A 52 -2.07 6.91 4.99
CA HIS A 52 -1.68 7.75 3.84
C HIS A 52 -0.61 8.81 4.18
N PHE A 53 -0.27 9.04 5.46
CA PHE A 53 0.73 10.01 5.93
C PHE A 53 0.49 11.45 5.46
N GLY A 54 -0.77 11.85 5.34
CA GLY A 54 -1.17 13.18 4.90
C GLY A 54 -1.55 13.28 3.42
N GLY A 55 -1.37 12.21 2.64
CA GLY A 55 -1.80 12.12 1.24
C GLY A 55 -0.68 11.78 0.26
N TYR A 56 -0.97 11.98 -1.03
CA TYR A 56 -0.03 11.67 -2.11
C TYR A 56 1.30 12.43 -1.95
N THR A 57 2.40 11.71 -2.07
CA THR A 57 3.77 12.20 -1.87
C THR A 57 4.09 12.74 -0.47
N LYS A 58 3.15 12.73 0.46
CA LYS A 58 3.41 13.13 1.86
C LYS A 58 4.06 11.98 2.63
N TRP A 59 4.94 12.34 3.54
CA TRP A 59 5.70 11.41 4.36
C TRP A 59 6.08 12.07 5.70
N ASN A 60 6.53 11.28 6.65
CA ASN A 60 7.15 11.73 7.89
C ASN A 60 8.35 10.83 8.23
N GLN A 61 9.08 11.18 9.27
CA GLN A 61 10.29 10.44 9.66
C GLN A 61 9.97 8.99 10.04
N GLU A 62 8.84 8.73 10.67
CA GLU A 62 8.43 7.38 11.06
C GLU A 62 8.31 6.43 9.85
N LEU A 63 7.73 6.92 8.75
CA LEU A 63 7.66 6.14 7.51
C LEU A 63 9.05 5.84 6.94
N ILE A 64 9.96 6.82 6.94
CA ILE A 64 11.32 6.66 6.45
C ILE A 64 12.10 5.65 7.29
N ASP A 65 12.00 5.75 8.61
CA ASP A 65 12.66 4.82 9.53
C ASP A 65 12.14 3.39 9.31
N PHE A 66 10.82 3.23 9.18
CA PHE A 66 10.21 1.94 8.87
C PHE A 66 10.74 1.35 7.55
N ILE A 67 10.80 2.14 6.47
CA ILE A 67 11.30 1.69 5.16
C ILE A 67 12.76 1.23 5.27
N ASN A 68 13.59 1.98 5.97
CA ASN A 68 15.00 1.65 6.15
C ASN A 68 15.18 0.38 7.00
N GLU A 69 14.46 0.25 8.10
CA GLU A 69 14.48 -0.96 8.93
C GLU A 69 13.96 -2.18 8.17
N PHE A 70 12.89 -2.01 7.40
CA PHE A 70 12.30 -3.06 6.58
C PHE A 70 13.31 -3.58 5.56
N TYR A 71 14.03 -2.69 4.87
CA TYR A 71 15.08 -3.07 3.93
C TYR A 71 16.24 -3.79 4.63
N GLN A 72 16.69 -3.31 5.78
CA GLN A 72 17.75 -3.95 6.55
C GLN A 72 17.38 -5.38 6.94
N LYS A 73 16.14 -5.59 7.36
CA LYS A 73 15.64 -6.88 7.86
C LYS A 73 15.33 -7.87 6.75
N PHE A 74 14.66 -7.43 5.69
CA PHE A 74 14.10 -8.31 4.65
C PHE A 74 14.82 -8.25 3.32
N ARG A 75 15.70 -7.27 3.11
CA ARG A 75 16.38 -6.98 1.82
C ARG A 75 15.40 -6.73 0.66
N LEU A 76 14.17 -6.33 0.97
CA LEU A 76 13.13 -5.97 0.03
C LEU A 76 13.02 -4.44 -0.02
N LYS A 77 13.16 -3.87 -1.22
CA LYS A 77 13.01 -2.41 -1.44
C LYS A 77 11.54 -2.06 -1.54
N ILE A 78 11.12 -1.04 -0.82
CA ILE A 78 9.78 -0.43 -0.88
C ILE A 78 9.93 1.08 -1.00
N ASP A 79 9.04 1.71 -1.77
CA ASP A 79 9.08 3.15 -2.05
C ASP A 79 8.31 3.97 -0.99
N PRO A 80 8.61 5.25 -0.80
CA PRO A 80 7.95 6.06 0.22
C PRO A 80 6.58 6.61 -0.20
N ILE A 81 6.16 6.39 -1.45
CA ILE A 81 4.90 6.96 -1.99
C ILE A 81 3.75 5.95 -1.85
N TYR A 82 3.97 4.71 -2.26
CA TYR A 82 2.96 3.65 -2.33
C TYR A 82 3.26 2.45 -1.44
N THR A 83 4.28 1.68 -1.81
CA THR A 83 4.52 0.38 -1.18
C THR A 83 5.02 0.49 0.25
N GLY A 84 5.77 1.51 0.60
CA GLY A 84 6.17 1.77 1.99
C GLY A 84 4.97 2.01 2.90
N LYS A 85 3.99 2.78 2.44
CA LYS A 85 2.75 3.02 3.18
C LYS A 85 1.90 1.75 3.31
N LEU A 86 1.83 0.95 2.24
CA LEU A 86 1.16 -0.34 2.25
C LEU A 86 1.76 -1.27 3.31
N PHE A 87 3.06 -1.51 3.23
CA PHE A 87 3.73 -2.41 4.17
C PHE A 87 3.68 -1.90 5.62
N TYR A 88 3.83 -0.59 5.82
CA TYR A 88 3.64 0.05 7.13
C TYR A 88 2.22 -0.18 7.67
N GLY A 89 1.21 0.05 6.83
CA GLY A 89 -0.19 -0.17 7.19
C GLY A 89 -0.48 -1.62 7.56
N VAL A 90 -0.06 -2.57 6.71
CA VAL A 90 -0.23 -4.01 6.99
C VAL A 90 0.44 -4.40 8.31
N TRP A 91 1.67 -3.95 8.55
CA TRP A 91 2.39 -4.22 9.79
C TRP A 91 1.66 -3.72 11.03
N ASN A 92 1.12 -2.49 10.97
CA ASN A 92 0.35 -1.93 12.08
C ASN A 92 -1.01 -2.61 12.26
N GLU A 93 -1.70 -2.98 11.18
CA GLU A 93 -2.95 -3.74 11.26
C GLU A 93 -2.75 -5.13 11.87
N ILE A 94 -1.62 -5.79 11.60
CA ILE A 94 -1.23 -7.04 12.29
C ILE A 94 -1.05 -6.80 13.79
N LYS A 95 -0.30 -5.77 14.17
CA LYS A 95 -0.07 -5.44 15.59
C LYS A 95 -1.35 -5.12 16.36
N LYS A 96 -2.32 -4.50 15.69
CA LYS A 96 -3.64 -4.19 16.27
C LYS A 96 -4.58 -5.39 16.35
N GLY A 97 -4.22 -6.54 15.78
CA GLY A 97 -5.08 -7.72 15.73
C GLY A 97 -6.24 -7.60 14.72
N ASN A 98 -6.11 -6.75 13.72
CA ASN A 98 -7.15 -6.50 12.70
C ASN A 98 -7.16 -7.53 11.56
N PHE A 99 -6.40 -8.60 11.69
CA PHE A 99 -6.48 -9.78 10.84
C PHE A 99 -6.95 -10.97 11.67
N LYS A 100 -7.76 -11.83 11.08
CA LYS A 100 -8.22 -13.04 11.73
C LYS A 100 -7.03 -13.96 12.07
N ASP A 101 -7.05 -14.55 13.25
CA ASP A 101 -6.02 -15.50 13.68
C ASP A 101 -5.87 -16.64 12.67
N ASN A 102 -4.62 -17.06 12.45
CA ASN A 102 -4.25 -18.11 11.49
C ASN A 102 -4.60 -17.80 10.03
N SER A 103 -4.89 -16.54 9.67
CA SER A 103 -5.07 -16.17 8.27
C SER A 103 -3.74 -16.05 7.54
N THR A 104 -3.75 -16.35 6.25
CA THR A 104 -2.65 -16.06 5.35
C THR A 104 -2.83 -14.66 4.76
N ILE A 105 -1.81 -13.81 4.92
CA ILE A 105 -1.80 -12.43 4.40
C ILE A 105 -0.87 -12.39 3.20
N VAL A 106 -1.43 -12.06 2.03
CA VAL A 106 -0.66 -11.83 0.81
C VAL A 106 -0.57 -10.34 0.57
N VAL A 107 0.63 -9.79 0.54
CA VAL A 107 0.87 -8.37 0.26
C VAL A 107 1.40 -8.22 -1.16
N ILE A 108 0.67 -7.47 -1.99
CA ILE A 108 1.02 -7.26 -3.40
C ILE A 108 1.96 -6.06 -3.52
N HIS A 109 3.21 -6.32 -3.88
CA HIS A 109 4.20 -5.29 -4.19
C HIS A 109 4.02 -4.83 -5.65
N THR A 110 3.50 -3.62 -5.82
CA THR A 110 3.12 -3.08 -7.14
C THR A 110 4.26 -2.37 -7.89
N GLY A 111 5.50 -2.43 -7.39
CA GLY A 111 6.64 -1.73 -7.99
C GLY A 111 6.83 -0.32 -7.42
N GLY A 112 7.08 0.66 -8.28
CA GLY A 112 7.28 2.06 -7.86
C GLY A 112 8.69 2.39 -7.38
N LEU A 113 9.65 1.47 -7.51
CA LEU A 113 11.01 1.63 -6.96
C LEU A 113 11.79 2.80 -7.56
N GLN A 114 11.46 3.24 -8.78
CA GLN A 114 12.03 4.44 -9.39
C GLN A 114 11.78 5.70 -8.54
N GLY A 115 10.73 5.69 -7.72
CA GLY A 115 10.43 6.78 -6.78
C GLY A 115 11.49 6.98 -5.69
N ILE A 116 12.26 5.94 -5.36
CA ILE A 116 13.31 5.99 -4.34
C ILE A 116 14.42 6.96 -4.74
N LEU A 117 14.89 6.87 -5.99
CA LEU A 117 15.94 7.76 -6.49
C LEU A 117 15.49 9.22 -6.49
N GLY A 118 14.30 9.49 -7.04
CA GLY A 118 13.74 10.84 -7.07
C GLY A 118 13.48 11.41 -5.67
N PHE A 119 13.05 10.56 -4.74
CA PHE A 119 12.90 10.94 -3.33
C PHE A 119 14.23 11.33 -2.70
N ASN A 120 15.27 10.51 -2.84
CA ASN A 120 16.60 10.79 -2.27
C ASN A 120 17.23 12.02 -2.90
N GLN A 121 17.07 12.25 -4.20
CA GLN A 121 17.55 13.47 -4.86
C GLN A 121 16.88 14.72 -4.31
N ARG A 122 15.59 14.65 -4.00
CA ARG A 122 14.82 15.80 -3.50
C ARG A 122 15.03 16.08 -2.02
N PHE A 123 15.16 15.04 -1.20
CA PHE A 123 15.14 15.15 0.26
C PHE A 123 16.46 14.78 0.95
N GLY A 124 17.54 14.45 0.19
CA GLY A 124 18.88 14.31 0.74
C GLY A 124 19.25 12.92 1.22
N ASN A 125 19.02 11.87 0.44
CA ASN A 125 19.44 10.49 0.74
C ASN A 125 18.91 9.92 2.08
N LEU A 126 17.65 10.20 2.39
CA LEU A 126 17.01 9.70 3.60
C LEU A 126 16.76 8.19 3.58
N LEU A 127 16.64 7.60 2.39
CA LEU A 127 16.50 6.17 2.21
C LEU A 127 17.89 5.54 2.00
N ASN A 128 18.20 4.53 2.81
CA ASN A 128 19.53 3.90 2.87
C ASN A 128 19.82 2.94 1.70
N HIS A 129 18.94 2.88 0.74
CA HIS A 129 19.08 2.02 -0.44
C HIS A 129 18.69 2.78 -1.70
N ASN A 130 19.56 2.73 -2.69
CA ASN A 130 19.27 3.23 -4.02
C ASN A 130 18.80 2.07 -4.91
N VAL A 131 17.97 2.40 -5.90
CA VAL A 131 17.73 1.47 -7.00
C VAL A 131 18.97 1.56 -7.89
N GLU A 132 19.75 0.50 -7.94
CA GLU A 132 20.78 0.38 -8.96
C GLU A 132 20.06 0.32 -10.32
N THR A 133 20.46 1.22 -11.17
CA THR A 133 19.96 1.28 -12.55
C THR A 133 20.42 0.08 -13.36
#